data_f5acdae2fea0d6711e4632b3cef0d9c8
#
_entry.id   f5acdae2fea0d6711e4632b3cef0d9c8
#
_cell.length_a   1.000
_cell.length_b   1.000
_cell.length_c   1.000
_cell.angle_alpha   90.00
_cell.angle_beta   90.00
_cell.angle_gamma   90.00
#
_symmetry.space_group_name_H-M   'P 1'
#
loop_
_entity.id
_entity.type
_entity.pdbx_description
1 polymer ?
#
loop_
_entity_poly.entity_id
_entity_poly.type
_entity_poly.pdbx_seq_one_letter_code
_entity_poly.pdbx_strand_id
1 'polypeptide(L)'
;MKKEVNRYEAQEGPTNSLSPLKTLSKRDITIFSMTFLLLATALFALLQLQPAFEQLHLERMGTLWGKVLIFVSIALLAFKICFLGFIFVLRLKYKPVASVKNDQLPVLTVIVPAYNEGKLVWKTLHSIVGSHYPKHKIQIISIDDGSKDDTWAWMEKAKSEIGDQLSIFQQPKNRGKRHALYRAFKMGAGDVYVTIDSDSLIKTDTLRNLVSPFVNDKTCGAVAGNVRVLNNQKAIIPRMLNVSFAFSFEFIRSAQSQLGSVLCTPGALAAYRRDALFNCLEDWMHQTFMGQKTDIGEDRAMTNMILKQGKSVRFQSNAVVLTNIPERYKNLYKMFIRWERSNVRENIKMSQFAFSNYRQGSKVGPRILLINQWIKIAFAYPFILLMLTLIVLHPILFLSSTLVSILVFSSIPALFYAKYYSKGESLWMYCYSLFYTFSLFWITPYAIATASRNGWLTRELPKAS
;
A
#
# COMPACT_ATOMS: atom_id res chain seq x y z
N MET A 1 16.08 -14.67 -16.28
CA MET A 1 15.49 -14.64 -14.94
C MET A 1 16.50 -14.32 -13.84
N LYS A 2 17.52 -15.16 -13.56
CA LYS A 2 18.64 -14.76 -12.65
C LYS A 2 19.24 -13.40 -13.04
N LYS A 3 19.39 -13.09 -14.34
CA LYS A 3 19.90 -11.79 -14.81
C LYS A 3 18.93 -10.62 -14.57
N GLU A 4 17.60 -10.81 -14.57
CA GLU A 4 16.64 -9.75 -14.27
C GLU A 4 16.55 -9.51 -12.75
N VAL A 5 16.49 -10.56 -11.94
CA VAL A 5 16.54 -10.46 -10.47
C VAL A 5 17.91 -9.93 -10.01
N ASN A 6 19.01 -10.45 -10.54
CA ASN A 6 20.37 -9.95 -10.25
C ASN A 6 20.61 -8.52 -10.77
N ARG A 7 19.92 -8.08 -11.84
CA ARG A 7 19.97 -6.69 -12.29
C ARG A 7 19.33 -5.73 -11.28
N TYR A 8 18.30 -6.19 -10.56
CA TYR A 8 17.69 -5.46 -9.47
C TYR A 8 18.48 -5.61 -8.16
N GLU A 9 19.06 -6.78 -7.87
CA GLU A 9 20.00 -6.97 -6.74
C GLU A 9 21.29 -6.16 -6.90
N ALA A 10 21.80 -6.02 -8.14
CA ALA A 10 22.93 -5.16 -8.44
C ALA A 10 22.60 -3.65 -8.44
N GLN A 11 21.32 -3.28 -8.51
CA GLN A 11 20.87 -1.89 -8.40
C GLN A 11 20.54 -1.47 -6.96
N GLU A 12 20.29 -2.43 -6.07
CA GLU A 12 20.14 -2.25 -4.63
C GLU A 12 21.23 -3.07 -3.94
N GLY A 13 22.49 -2.59 -3.97
CA GLY A 13 23.59 -3.14 -3.15
C GLY A 13 23.24 -3.11 -1.65
N PRO A 14 24.03 -3.79 -0.80
CA PRO A 14 23.77 -3.86 0.62
C PRO A 14 23.58 -2.44 1.17
N THR A 15 22.68 -2.28 2.11
CA THR A 15 22.11 -1.07 2.68
C THR A 15 23.08 0.05 3.13
N ASN A 16 24.35 0.02 2.75
CA ASN A 16 25.38 0.99 3.10
C ASN A 16 26.23 1.52 1.91
N SER A 17 25.95 1.15 0.67
CA SER A 17 26.57 1.81 -0.48
C SER A 17 25.55 2.70 -1.17
N LEU A 18 25.68 4.00 -1.03
CA LEU A 18 25.08 5.00 -1.91
C LEU A 18 25.43 4.58 -3.35
N SER A 19 24.47 4.01 -4.07
CA SER A 19 24.65 3.68 -5.48
C SER A 19 25.17 4.94 -6.19
N PRO A 20 26.15 4.82 -7.11
CA PRO A 20 26.67 5.97 -7.84
C PRO A 20 25.47 6.71 -8.44
N LEU A 21 25.48 8.05 -8.33
CA LEU A 21 24.46 8.92 -8.89
C LEU A 21 24.16 8.46 -10.31
N LYS A 22 23.02 7.77 -10.52
CA LYS A 22 22.55 7.52 -11.88
C LYS A 22 22.41 8.89 -12.52
N THR A 23 23.12 9.11 -13.59
CA THR A 23 23.03 10.36 -14.35
C THR A 23 21.57 10.58 -14.73
N LEU A 24 20.98 11.64 -14.17
CA LEU A 24 19.63 12.06 -14.50
C LEU A 24 19.54 12.30 -16.02
N SER A 25 18.51 11.81 -16.66
CA SER A 25 18.31 12.09 -18.09
C SER A 25 18.00 13.57 -18.29
N LYS A 26 18.29 14.13 -19.46
CA LYS A 26 17.92 15.52 -19.81
C LYS A 26 16.45 15.80 -19.51
N ARG A 27 15.56 14.82 -19.82
CA ARG A 27 14.12 14.90 -19.52
C ARG A 27 13.85 15.04 -18.03
N ASP A 28 14.54 14.28 -17.17
CA ASP A 28 14.35 14.33 -15.72
C ASP A 28 14.80 15.69 -15.18
N ILE A 29 15.94 16.20 -15.63
CA ILE A 29 16.44 17.53 -15.27
C ILE A 29 15.42 18.61 -15.66
N THR A 30 14.87 18.55 -16.87
CA THR A 30 13.83 19.50 -17.32
C THR A 30 12.60 19.46 -16.40
N ILE A 31 12.07 18.27 -16.09
CA ILE A 31 10.90 18.10 -15.22
C ILE A 31 11.18 18.68 -13.83
N PHE A 32 12.33 18.37 -13.25
CA PHE A 32 12.70 18.86 -11.91
C PHE A 32 12.87 20.38 -11.92
N SER A 33 13.59 20.92 -12.92
CA SER A 33 13.78 22.37 -13.04
C SER A 33 12.45 23.10 -13.16
N MET A 34 11.51 22.64 -13.99
CA MET A 34 10.18 23.22 -14.10
C MET A 34 9.38 23.09 -12.79
N THR A 35 9.47 21.93 -12.12
CA THR A 35 8.81 21.71 -10.82
C THR A 35 9.32 22.68 -9.77
N PHE A 36 10.64 22.83 -9.63
CA PHE A 36 11.22 23.73 -8.63
C PHE A 36 11.05 25.21 -8.98
N LEU A 37 11.08 25.56 -10.27
CA LEU A 37 10.74 26.92 -10.71
C LEU A 37 9.30 27.28 -10.33
N LEU A 38 8.33 26.36 -10.60
CA LEU A 38 6.94 26.56 -10.19
C LEU A 38 6.79 26.74 -8.68
N LEU A 39 7.46 25.89 -7.89
CA LEU A 39 7.40 25.97 -6.43
C LEU A 39 8.07 27.25 -5.88
N ALA A 40 9.18 27.68 -6.47
CA ALA A 40 9.86 28.92 -6.11
C ALA A 40 9.03 30.15 -6.47
N THR A 41 8.40 30.17 -7.65
CA THR A 41 7.47 31.23 -8.07
C THR A 41 6.27 31.31 -7.12
N ALA A 42 5.73 30.17 -6.69
CA ALA A 42 4.63 30.12 -5.74
C ALA A 42 5.03 30.67 -4.35
N LEU A 43 6.24 30.33 -3.88
CA LEU A 43 6.76 30.88 -2.63
C LEU A 43 6.93 32.40 -2.71
N PHE A 44 7.51 32.89 -3.81
CA PHE A 44 7.66 34.33 -4.05
C PHE A 44 6.28 35.02 -4.08
N ALA A 45 5.32 34.46 -4.84
CA ALA A 45 3.96 35.02 -4.91
C ALA A 45 3.30 35.02 -3.52
N LEU A 46 3.46 33.98 -2.71
CA LEU A 46 2.89 33.95 -1.37
C LEU A 46 3.48 35.04 -0.46
N LEU A 47 4.78 35.31 -0.56
CA LEU A 47 5.42 36.41 0.18
C LEU A 47 4.87 37.76 -0.23
N GLN A 48 4.60 37.98 -1.53
CA GLN A 48 3.98 39.22 -2.02
C GLN A 48 2.49 39.36 -1.63
N LEU A 49 1.82 38.24 -1.38
CA LEU A 49 0.41 38.18 -0.98
C LEU A 49 0.19 38.29 0.54
N GLN A 50 1.26 38.46 1.34
CA GLN A 50 1.15 38.58 2.79
C GLN A 50 0.09 39.61 3.25
N PRO A 51 0.00 40.83 2.69
CA PRO A 51 -1.04 41.79 3.09
C PRO A 51 -2.45 41.29 2.82
N ALA A 52 -2.68 40.63 1.67
CA ALA A 52 -3.99 40.05 1.35
C ALA A 52 -4.35 38.88 2.29
N PHE A 53 -3.35 38.16 2.75
CA PHE A 53 -3.53 37.07 3.73
C PHE A 53 -3.93 37.64 5.10
N GLU A 54 -3.28 38.69 5.54
CA GLU A 54 -3.60 39.39 6.79
C GLU A 54 -5.01 39.98 6.76
N GLN A 55 -5.39 40.64 5.68
CA GLN A 55 -6.74 41.15 5.51
C GLN A 55 -7.78 40.03 5.59
N LEU A 56 -7.60 38.95 4.84
CA LEU A 56 -8.52 37.81 4.86
C LEU A 56 -8.60 37.17 6.25
N HIS A 57 -7.47 37.13 6.99
CA HIS A 57 -7.45 36.63 8.36
C HIS A 57 -8.27 37.52 9.30
N LEU A 58 -8.13 38.83 9.20
CA LEU A 58 -8.91 39.82 9.98
C LEU A 58 -10.41 39.72 9.69
N GLU A 59 -10.78 39.62 8.42
CA GLU A 59 -12.18 39.44 8.01
C GLU A 59 -12.79 38.16 8.61
N ARG A 60 -12.07 37.06 8.56
CA ARG A 60 -12.50 35.79 9.18
C ARG A 60 -12.60 35.86 10.70
N MET A 61 -11.66 36.58 11.35
CA MET A 61 -11.70 36.78 12.80
C MET A 61 -12.86 37.69 13.23
N GLY A 62 -13.42 38.49 12.32
CA GLY A 62 -14.62 39.29 12.53
C GLY A 62 -15.92 38.47 12.65
N THR A 63 -15.94 37.23 12.21
CA THR A 63 -17.14 36.39 12.19
C THR A 63 -17.00 35.14 13.08
N LEU A 64 -18.12 34.67 13.66
CA LEU A 64 -18.13 33.46 14.46
C LEU A 64 -17.68 32.24 13.65
N TRP A 65 -18.22 32.05 12.45
CA TRP A 65 -17.86 30.93 11.58
C TRP A 65 -16.41 31.00 11.11
N GLY A 66 -15.87 32.19 10.85
CA GLY A 66 -14.46 32.35 10.52
C GLY A 66 -13.54 31.93 11.67
N LYS A 67 -13.87 32.33 12.92
CA LYS A 67 -13.14 31.87 14.12
C LYS A 67 -13.18 30.34 14.26
N VAL A 68 -14.36 29.72 14.08
CA VAL A 68 -14.52 28.26 14.12
C VAL A 68 -13.66 27.58 13.05
N LEU A 69 -13.68 28.05 11.82
CA LEU A 69 -12.86 27.50 10.73
C LEU A 69 -11.36 27.60 11.00
N ILE A 70 -10.91 28.76 11.53
CA ILE A 70 -9.50 28.95 11.92
C ILE A 70 -9.13 27.97 13.03
N PHE A 71 -9.93 27.88 14.10
CA PHE A 71 -9.68 26.95 15.21
C PHE A 71 -9.62 25.49 14.73
N VAL A 72 -10.60 25.04 13.93
CA VAL A 72 -10.63 23.67 13.36
C VAL A 72 -9.40 23.43 12.50
N SER A 73 -9.01 24.40 11.67
CA SER A 73 -7.83 24.26 10.80
C SER A 73 -6.54 24.13 11.60
N ILE A 74 -6.36 24.94 12.65
CA ILE A 74 -5.21 24.86 13.56
C ILE A 74 -5.21 23.53 14.31
N ALA A 75 -6.35 23.10 14.84
CA ALA A 75 -6.47 21.81 15.55
C ALA A 75 -6.13 20.63 14.62
N LEU A 76 -6.62 20.62 13.37
CA LEU A 76 -6.29 19.60 12.39
C LEU A 76 -4.80 19.60 12.01
N LEU A 77 -4.21 20.78 11.82
CA LEU A 77 -2.78 20.91 11.52
C LEU A 77 -1.94 20.41 12.69
N ALA A 78 -2.26 20.84 13.92
CA ALA A 78 -1.58 20.39 15.13
C ALA A 78 -1.68 18.85 15.28
N PHE A 79 -2.89 18.29 15.11
CA PHE A 79 -3.07 16.84 15.12
C PHE A 79 -2.18 16.15 14.08
N LYS A 80 -2.12 16.66 12.84
CA LYS A 80 -1.30 16.08 11.77
C LYS A 80 0.19 16.15 12.07
N ILE A 81 0.67 17.25 12.63
CA ILE A 81 2.07 17.40 13.04
C ILE A 81 2.39 16.43 14.18
N CYS A 82 1.56 16.37 15.22
CA CYS A 82 1.73 15.43 16.33
C CYS A 82 1.67 13.97 15.86
N PHE A 83 0.72 13.64 14.98
CA PHE A 83 0.62 12.31 14.40
C PHE A 83 1.86 11.94 13.59
N LEU A 84 2.37 12.84 12.75
CA LEU A 84 3.58 12.62 11.96
C LEU A 84 4.81 12.44 12.84
N GLY A 85 4.95 13.27 13.90
CA GLY A 85 6.00 13.12 14.92
C GLY A 85 5.91 11.76 15.63
N PHE A 86 4.72 11.33 16.02
CA PHE A 86 4.48 10.02 16.63
C PHE A 86 4.90 8.88 15.68
N ILE A 87 4.49 8.91 14.42
CA ILE A 87 4.88 7.93 13.41
C ILE A 87 6.39 7.94 13.18
N PHE A 88 7.02 9.12 13.17
CA PHE A 88 8.46 9.26 13.01
C PHE A 88 9.23 8.60 14.16
N VAL A 89 8.85 8.86 15.42
CA VAL A 89 9.45 8.23 16.59
C VAL A 89 9.32 6.70 16.55
N LEU A 90 8.14 6.19 16.20
CA LEU A 90 7.93 4.75 16.06
C LEU A 90 8.80 4.16 14.93
N ARG A 91 8.94 4.87 13.80
CA ARG A 91 9.81 4.44 12.69
C ARG A 91 11.27 4.37 13.10
N LEU A 92 11.76 5.31 13.91
CA LEU A 92 13.14 5.28 14.43
C LEU A 92 13.42 4.05 15.32
N LYS A 93 12.42 3.60 16.06
CA LYS A 93 12.51 2.41 16.92
C LYS A 93 12.35 1.10 16.14
N TYR A 94 11.86 1.15 14.90
CA TYR A 94 11.60 -0.04 14.11
C TYR A 94 12.88 -0.70 13.62
N LYS A 95 12.96 -2.01 13.85
CA LYS A 95 13.93 -2.91 13.23
C LYS A 95 13.17 -4.14 12.70
N PRO A 96 13.48 -4.63 11.50
CA PRO A 96 12.90 -5.88 11.03
C PRO A 96 13.37 -7.04 11.93
N VAL A 97 12.51 -8.02 12.09
CA VAL A 97 12.87 -9.26 12.81
C VAL A 97 13.94 -9.98 12.00
N ALA A 98 15.00 -10.42 12.65
CA ALA A 98 16.06 -11.18 12.01
C ALA A 98 15.55 -12.54 11.49
N SER A 99 16.11 -12.99 10.37
CA SER A 99 15.80 -14.30 9.82
C SER A 99 16.15 -15.41 10.80
N VAL A 100 15.22 -16.35 10.97
CA VAL A 100 15.44 -17.55 11.79
C VAL A 100 16.18 -18.64 11.02
N LYS A 101 16.75 -19.64 11.74
CA LYS A 101 17.46 -20.79 11.15
C LYS A 101 16.49 -21.73 10.42
N ASN A 102 17.02 -22.59 9.54
CA ASN A 102 16.23 -23.49 8.70
C ASN A 102 15.37 -24.48 9.49
N ASP A 103 15.86 -24.97 10.62
CA ASP A 103 15.16 -25.88 11.53
C ASP A 103 13.90 -25.22 12.14
N GLN A 104 13.98 -23.95 12.46
CA GLN A 104 12.90 -23.15 13.07
C GLN A 104 11.84 -22.66 12.06
N LEU A 105 12.14 -22.71 10.76
CA LEU A 105 11.21 -22.23 9.74
C LEU A 105 9.93 -23.08 9.71
N PRO A 106 8.72 -22.47 9.69
CA PRO A 106 7.45 -23.20 9.60
C PRO A 106 7.24 -23.84 8.22
N VAL A 107 6.31 -24.77 8.13
CA VAL A 107 5.82 -25.27 6.84
C VAL A 107 4.95 -24.20 6.19
N LEU A 108 5.21 -23.89 4.91
CA LEU A 108 4.50 -22.88 4.15
C LEU A 108 3.55 -23.46 3.12
N THR A 109 2.38 -22.87 2.99
CA THR A 109 1.58 -22.90 1.77
C THR A 109 1.66 -21.55 1.10
N VAL A 110 2.31 -21.46 -0.07
CA VAL A 110 2.41 -20.25 -0.88
C VAL A 110 1.32 -20.29 -1.96
N ILE A 111 0.49 -19.25 -2.01
CA ILE A 111 -0.69 -19.17 -2.87
C ILE A 111 -0.51 -18.07 -3.90
N VAL A 112 -0.69 -18.41 -5.18
CA VAL A 112 -0.60 -17.49 -6.32
C VAL A 112 -1.91 -17.55 -7.11
N PRO A 113 -2.86 -16.63 -6.85
CA PRO A 113 -4.06 -16.50 -7.68
C PRO A 113 -3.73 -15.76 -8.98
N ALA A 114 -4.14 -16.31 -10.13
CA ALA A 114 -3.87 -15.74 -11.45
C ALA A 114 -5.15 -15.48 -12.24
N TYR A 115 -5.17 -14.39 -13.01
CA TYR A 115 -6.24 -14.09 -13.98
C TYR A 115 -5.73 -13.14 -15.06
N ASN A 116 -5.63 -13.64 -16.31
CA ASN A 116 -5.14 -12.91 -17.48
C ASN A 116 -3.77 -12.22 -17.23
N GLU A 117 -2.78 -13.02 -16.83
CA GLU A 117 -1.40 -12.55 -16.54
C GLU A 117 -0.37 -13.07 -17.55
N GLY A 118 -0.76 -14.01 -18.41
CA GLY A 118 0.13 -14.60 -19.39
C GLY A 118 1.44 -15.11 -18.75
N LYS A 119 2.57 -14.80 -19.37
CA LYS A 119 3.91 -15.24 -18.92
C LYS A 119 4.31 -14.73 -17.52
N LEU A 120 3.65 -13.72 -16.97
CA LEU A 120 4.04 -13.17 -15.66
C LEU A 120 3.87 -14.20 -14.54
N VAL A 121 2.79 -15.02 -14.57
CA VAL A 121 2.56 -16.05 -13.57
C VAL A 121 3.71 -17.07 -13.53
N TRP A 122 4.25 -17.44 -14.69
CA TRP A 122 5.42 -18.33 -14.78
C TRP A 122 6.64 -17.72 -14.09
N LYS A 123 6.92 -16.43 -14.32
CA LYS A 123 8.02 -15.71 -13.65
C LYS A 123 7.83 -15.67 -12.14
N THR A 124 6.62 -15.41 -11.66
CA THR A 124 6.28 -15.38 -10.24
C THR A 124 6.54 -16.74 -9.59
N LEU A 125 6.02 -17.83 -10.17
CA LEU A 125 6.20 -19.20 -9.66
C LEU A 125 7.68 -19.58 -9.57
N HIS A 126 8.47 -19.26 -10.59
CA HIS A 126 9.92 -19.52 -10.58
C HIS A 126 10.66 -18.67 -9.53
N SER A 127 10.23 -17.44 -9.26
CA SER A 127 10.83 -16.62 -8.20
C SER A 127 10.62 -17.23 -6.81
N ILE A 128 9.46 -17.89 -6.60
CA ILE A 128 9.14 -18.58 -5.35
C ILE A 128 10.03 -19.82 -5.14
N VAL A 129 10.17 -20.64 -6.17
CA VAL A 129 11.03 -21.83 -6.12
C VAL A 129 12.51 -21.48 -5.95
N GLY A 130 12.93 -20.34 -6.51
CA GLY A 130 14.29 -19.79 -6.35
C GLY A 130 14.61 -19.19 -4.97
N SER A 131 13.65 -19.20 -4.04
CA SER A 131 13.86 -18.66 -2.70
C SER A 131 14.75 -19.55 -1.82
N HIS A 132 15.49 -18.91 -0.90
CA HIS A 132 16.30 -19.58 0.12
C HIS A 132 15.43 -20.14 1.26
N TYR A 133 14.57 -21.08 0.93
CA TYR A 133 13.70 -21.77 1.88
C TYR A 133 13.80 -23.30 1.69
N PRO A 134 13.77 -24.11 2.76
CA PRO A 134 13.87 -25.58 2.62
C PRO A 134 12.74 -26.11 1.73
N LYS A 135 13.08 -26.78 0.63
CA LYS A 135 12.09 -27.23 -0.38
C LYS A 135 10.99 -28.12 0.19
N HIS A 136 11.33 -29.01 1.16
CA HIS A 136 10.39 -29.91 1.82
C HIS A 136 9.41 -29.18 2.77
N LYS A 137 9.65 -27.89 3.05
CA LYS A 137 8.77 -27.03 3.87
C LYS A 137 7.92 -26.05 3.06
N ILE A 138 7.91 -26.15 1.72
CA ILE A 138 7.10 -25.27 0.86
C ILE A 138 6.15 -26.10 -0.01
N GLN A 139 4.86 -25.83 0.11
CA GLN A 139 3.81 -26.20 -0.83
C GLN A 139 3.43 -24.96 -1.64
N ILE A 140 3.40 -25.05 -2.98
CA ILE A 140 2.95 -23.96 -3.84
C ILE A 140 1.63 -24.34 -4.49
N ILE A 141 0.60 -23.48 -4.33
CA ILE A 141 -0.72 -23.65 -4.95
C ILE A 141 -0.97 -22.44 -5.84
N SER A 142 -1.15 -22.66 -7.14
CA SER A 142 -1.56 -21.61 -8.06
C SER A 142 -2.95 -21.90 -8.62
N ILE A 143 -3.84 -20.89 -8.57
CA ILE A 143 -5.22 -21.02 -9.06
C ILE A 143 -5.45 -20.00 -10.17
N ASP A 144 -5.73 -20.53 -11.36
CA ASP A 144 -6.26 -19.74 -12.48
C ASP A 144 -7.75 -19.48 -12.28
N ASP A 145 -8.12 -18.21 -12.16
CA ASP A 145 -9.52 -17.78 -11.95
C ASP A 145 -10.29 -17.66 -13.29
N GLY A 146 -10.14 -18.66 -14.18
CA GLY A 146 -10.82 -18.73 -15.46
C GLY A 146 -10.30 -17.71 -16.48
N SER A 147 -8.98 -17.64 -16.66
CA SER A 147 -8.32 -16.79 -17.64
C SER A 147 -8.77 -17.10 -19.07
N LYS A 148 -8.73 -16.07 -19.94
CA LYS A 148 -9.07 -16.13 -21.35
C LYS A 148 -7.86 -16.00 -22.28
N ASP A 149 -6.69 -15.71 -21.69
CA ASP A 149 -5.40 -15.61 -22.37
C ASP A 149 -4.57 -16.89 -22.18
N ASP A 150 -3.28 -16.84 -22.49
CA ASP A 150 -2.33 -17.96 -22.36
C ASP A 150 -1.84 -18.22 -20.92
N THR A 151 -2.48 -17.62 -19.89
CA THR A 151 -2.08 -17.81 -18.48
C THR A 151 -2.02 -19.27 -18.08
N TRP A 152 -3.07 -20.06 -18.41
CA TRP A 152 -3.10 -21.49 -18.07
C TRP A 152 -1.93 -22.25 -18.69
N ALA A 153 -1.64 -22.03 -19.96
CA ALA A 153 -0.50 -22.69 -20.64
C ALA A 153 0.84 -22.36 -19.97
N TRP A 154 1.02 -21.13 -19.49
CA TRP A 154 2.21 -20.77 -18.71
C TRP A 154 2.26 -21.42 -17.32
N MET A 155 1.12 -21.66 -16.69
CA MET A 155 1.05 -22.42 -15.43
C MET A 155 1.37 -23.88 -15.63
N GLU A 156 0.87 -24.54 -16.69
CA GLU A 156 1.21 -25.92 -17.07
C GLU A 156 2.71 -26.06 -17.37
N LYS A 157 3.28 -25.11 -18.09
CA LYS A 157 4.73 -25.04 -18.32
C LYS A 157 5.50 -24.92 -16.99
N ALA A 158 5.06 -24.04 -16.08
CA ALA A 158 5.69 -23.93 -14.76
C ALA A 158 5.59 -25.26 -13.98
N LYS A 159 4.44 -25.94 -14.03
CA LYS A 159 4.24 -27.25 -13.37
C LYS A 159 5.18 -28.31 -13.93
N SER A 160 5.37 -28.38 -15.25
CA SER A 160 6.30 -29.34 -15.88
C SER A 160 7.77 -29.09 -15.48
N GLU A 161 8.16 -27.84 -15.26
CA GLU A 161 9.54 -27.45 -14.89
C GLU A 161 9.81 -27.54 -13.38
N ILE A 162 8.82 -27.26 -12.52
CA ILE A 162 8.94 -27.21 -11.04
C ILE A 162 8.65 -28.59 -10.41
N GLY A 163 7.77 -29.38 -11.02
CA GLY A 163 7.41 -30.72 -10.53
C GLY A 163 6.41 -30.67 -9.35
N ASP A 164 6.53 -31.62 -8.43
CA ASP A 164 5.52 -31.88 -7.39
C ASP A 164 5.36 -30.80 -6.34
N GLN A 165 6.33 -29.91 -6.21
CA GLN A 165 6.25 -28.77 -5.29
C GLN A 165 5.16 -27.76 -5.68
N LEU A 166 4.75 -27.72 -6.96
CA LEU A 166 3.70 -26.84 -7.50
C LEU A 166 2.43 -27.63 -7.81
N SER A 167 1.30 -27.23 -7.26
CA SER A 167 -0.04 -27.68 -7.64
C SER A 167 -0.76 -26.54 -8.37
N ILE A 168 -1.32 -26.85 -9.55
CA ILE A 168 -2.08 -25.86 -10.34
C ILE A 168 -3.54 -26.30 -10.47
N PHE A 169 -4.45 -25.34 -10.43
CA PHE A 169 -5.89 -25.58 -10.57
C PHE A 169 -6.52 -24.47 -11.39
N GLN A 170 -7.46 -24.85 -12.26
CA GLN A 170 -8.24 -23.90 -13.04
C GLN A 170 -9.68 -23.82 -12.53
N GLN A 171 -10.26 -22.62 -12.51
CA GLN A 171 -11.67 -22.42 -12.27
C GLN A 171 -12.41 -22.32 -13.62
N PRO A 172 -13.63 -22.89 -13.75
CA PRO A 172 -14.37 -22.88 -15.03
C PRO A 172 -14.77 -21.47 -15.48
N LYS A 173 -14.83 -20.51 -14.57
CA LYS A 173 -15.10 -19.08 -14.83
C LYS A 173 -14.49 -18.20 -13.77
N ASN A 174 -14.29 -16.94 -14.12
CA ASN A 174 -13.84 -15.93 -13.18
C ASN A 174 -14.89 -15.72 -12.05
N ARG A 175 -14.44 -15.93 -10.82
CA ARG A 175 -15.24 -15.74 -9.59
C ARG A 175 -14.64 -14.66 -8.69
N GLY A 176 -13.49 -14.09 -9.08
CA GLY A 176 -12.75 -13.08 -8.36
C GLY A 176 -11.64 -13.66 -7.46
N LYS A 177 -10.62 -12.82 -7.21
CA LYS A 177 -9.41 -13.19 -6.44
C LYS A 177 -9.75 -13.81 -5.07
N ARG A 178 -10.78 -13.30 -4.38
CA ARG A 178 -11.21 -13.80 -3.07
C ARG A 178 -11.60 -15.29 -3.14
N HIS A 179 -12.32 -15.70 -4.17
CA HIS A 179 -12.71 -17.10 -4.39
C HIS A 179 -11.50 -18.00 -4.68
N ALA A 180 -10.57 -17.53 -5.51
CA ALA A 180 -9.34 -18.26 -5.81
C ALA A 180 -8.50 -18.47 -4.53
N LEU A 181 -8.33 -17.42 -3.73
CA LEU A 181 -7.62 -17.48 -2.45
C LEU A 181 -8.34 -18.42 -1.46
N TYR A 182 -9.66 -18.33 -1.32
CA TYR A 182 -10.45 -19.18 -0.42
C TYR A 182 -10.27 -20.67 -0.76
N ARG A 183 -10.37 -21.01 -2.05
CA ARG A 183 -10.14 -22.39 -2.52
C ARG A 183 -8.73 -22.85 -2.15
N ALA A 184 -7.71 -22.04 -2.42
CA ALA A 184 -6.33 -22.38 -2.12
C ALA A 184 -6.05 -22.50 -0.62
N PHE A 185 -6.65 -21.64 0.22
CA PHE A 185 -6.55 -21.75 1.67
C PHE A 185 -7.07 -23.09 2.19
N LYS A 186 -8.23 -23.56 1.68
CA LYS A 186 -8.81 -24.86 2.06
C LYS A 186 -7.96 -26.07 1.63
N MET A 187 -7.17 -25.93 0.58
CA MET A 187 -6.29 -26.98 0.05
C MET A 187 -4.91 -27.02 0.70
N GLY A 188 -4.50 -25.93 1.34
CA GLY A 188 -3.18 -25.81 1.93
C GLY A 188 -3.04 -26.57 3.25
N ALA A 189 -1.83 -27.06 3.53
CA ALA A 189 -1.49 -27.80 4.73
C ALA A 189 -0.44 -27.11 5.62
N GLY A 190 0.06 -25.92 5.23
CA GLY A 190 1.12 -25.19 5.94
C GLY A 190 0.69 -24.64 7.31
N ASP A 191 1.68 -24.37 8.16
CA ASP A 191 1.50 -23.65 9.43
C ASP A 191 1.30 -22.15 9.19
N VAL A 192 1.87 -21.65 8.09
CA VAL A 192 1.77 -20.28 7.62
C VAL A 192 1.39 -20.26 6.15
N TYR A 193 0.41 -19.43 5.81
CA TYR A 193 -0.08 -19.20 4.47
C TYR A 193 0.48 -17.90 3.93
N VAL A 194 1.10 -17.95 2.76
CA VAL A 194 1.67 -16.77 2.08
C VAL A 194 0.90 -16.50 0.79
N THR A 195 0.41 -15.29 0.59
CA THR A 195 -0.22 -14.88 -0.67
C THR A 195 0.72 -13.99 -1.46
N ILE A 196 0.86 -14.26 -2.77
CA ILE A 196 1.69 -13.49 -3.69
C ILE A 196 0.88 -13.24 -4.97
N ASP A 197 0.82 -12.00 -5.45
CA ASP A 197 0.16 -11.67 -6.71
C ASP A 197 0.91 -12.29 -7.90
N SER A 198 0.18 -12.74 -8.91
CA SER A 198 0.70 -13.46 -10.08
C SER A 198 1.60 -12.64 -11.03
N ASP A 199 1.70 -11.31 -10.80
CA ASP A 199 2.56 -10.38 -11.52
C ASP A 199 3.75 -9.89 -10.68
N SER A 200 3.99 -10.54 -9.54
CA SER A 200 4.96 -10.11 -8.53
C SER A 200 6.17 -11.04 -8.44
N LEU A 201 7.34 -10.47 -8.25
CA LEU A 201 8.61 -11.20 -8.09
C LEU A 201 9.15 -11.02 -6.68
N ILE A 202 9.49 -12.11 -6.01
CA ILE A 202 10.12 -12.08 -4.69
C ILE A 202 11.64 -12.19 -4.80
N LYS A 203 12.35 -11.58 -3.82
CA LYS A 203 13.79 -11.80 -3.65
C LYS A 203 14.04 -13.15 -2.97
N THR A 204 15.26 -13.66 -3.08
CA THR A 204 15.64 -14.99 -2.57
C THR A 204 15.38 -15.16 -1.08
N ASP A 205 15.57 -14.13 -0.25
CA ASP A 205 15.36 -14.17 1.20
C ASP A 205 13.95 -13.75 1.66
N THR A 206 13.09 -13.38 0.72
CA THR A 206 11.77 -12.79 1.03
C THR A 206 10.91 -13.69 1.91
N LEU A 207 10.76 -14.97 1.56
CA LEU A 207 9.90 -15.89 2.32
C LEU A 207 10.40 -16.10 3.74
N ARG A 208 11.71 -16.32 3.90
CA ARG A 208 12.35 -16.49 5.20
C ARG A 208 12.13 -15.26 6.10
N ASN A 209 12.40 -14.07 5.55
CA ASN A 209 12.23 -12.81 6.27
C ASN A 209 10.76 -12.58 6.65
N LEU A 210 9.82 -12.88 5.74
CA LEU A 210 8.39 -12.67 5.93
C LEU A 210 7.83 -13.51 7.10
N VAL A 211 8.30 -14.74 7.27
CA VAL A 211 7.73 -15.67 8.27
C VAL A 211 8.44 -15.65 9.61
N SER A 212 9.64 -15.09 9.70
CA SER A 212 10.42 -15.02 10.94
C SER A 212 9.66 -14.38 12.14
N PRO A 213 8.80 -13.37 11.97
CA PRO A 213 7.99 -12.85 13.07
C PRO A 213 7.06 -13.87 13.72
N PHE A 214 6.56 -14.86 12.97
CA PHE A 214 5.67 -15.88 13.54
C PHE A 214 6.38 -16.83 14.50
N VAL A 215 7.67 -17.05 14.31
CA VAL A 215 8.49 -17.90 15.19
C VAL A 215 8.77 -17.16 16.50
N ASN A 216 9.10 -15.87 16.43
CA ASN A 216 9.51 -15.08 17.58
C ASN A 216 8.33 -14.53 18.40
N ASP A 217 7.14 -14.39 17.79
CA ASP A 217 5.95 -13.80 18.43
C ASP A 217 4.72 -14.69 18.18
N LYS A 218 4.32 -15.45 19.19
CA LYS A 218 3.12 -16.30 19.13
C LYS A 218 1.82 -15.52 18.97
N THR A 219 1.81 -14.22 19.32
CA THR A 219 0.65 -13.34 19.13
C THR A 219 0.54 -12.82 17.70
N CYS A 220 1.60 -12.96 16.89
CA CYS A 220 1.60 -12.52 15.50
C CYS A 220 0.64 -13.38 14.67
N GLY A 221 -0.43 -12.77 14.16
CA GLY A 221 -1.43 -13.42 13.30
C GLY A 221 -1.20 -13.18 11.81
N ALA A 222 -0.59 -12.05 11.44
CA ALA A 222 -0.27 -11.73 10.05
C ALA A 222 0.97 -10.86 9.90
N VAL A 223 1.64 -10.97 8.74
CA VAL A 223 2.81 -10.17 8.40
C VAL A 223 2.67 -9.60 6.99
N ALA A 224 2.87 -8.29 6.87
CA ALA A 224 2.92 -7.57 5.61
C ALA A 224 4.34 -7.53 5.07
N GLY A 225 4.53 -7.83 3.78
CA GLY A 225 5.79 -7.61 3.08
C GLY A 225 5.98 -6.18 2.57
N ASN A 226 7.19 -5.90 2.10
CA ASN A 226 7.59 -4.61 1.56
C ASN A 226 7.44 -4.59 0.04
N VAL A 227 6.44 -3.88 -0.44
CA VAL A 227 6.10 -3.78 -1.87
C VAL A 227 6.93 -2.69 -2.54
N ARG A 228 7.60 -3.03 -3.63
CA ARG A 228 8.39 -2.13 -4.47
C ARG A 228 7.91 -2.19 -5.91
N VAL A 229 8.18 -1.14 -6.66
CA VAL A 229 7.76 -1.03 -8.06
C VAL A 229 8.79 -1.69 -8.98
N LEU A 230 8.35 -2.71 -9.74
CA LEU A 230 9.18 -3.44 -10.70
C LEU A 230 9.45 -2.61 -11.97
N ASN A 231 8.42 -1.98 -12.50
CA ASN A 231 8.49 -1.21 -13.76
C ASN A 231 8.79 0.28 -13.55
N ASN A 232 9.52 0.64 -12.49
CA ASN A 232 9.79 2.03 -12.10
C ASN A 232 10.52 2.87 -13.18
N GLN A 233 11.21 2.24 -14.15
CA GLN A 233 11.93 2.94 -15.22
C GLN A 233 11.12 3.08 -16.53
N LYS A 234 9.93 2.44 -16.62
CA LYS A 234 9.17 2.38 -17.88
C LYS A 234 8.42 3.67 -18.22
N ALA A 235 7.90 4.38 -17.21
CA ALA A 235 7.11 5.59 -17.40
C ALA A 235 7.23 6.54 -16.19
N ILE A 236 6.74 7.78 -16.33
CA ILE A 236 6.77 8.80 -15.26
C ILE A 236 5.93 8.36 -14.05
N ILE A 237 4.71 7.84 -14.27
CA ILE A 237 3.81 7.40 -13.19
C ILE A 237 4.47 6.33 -12.31
N PRO A 238 5.02 5.23 -12.82
CA PRO A 238 5.79 4.28 -12.02
C PRO A 238 6.96 4.89 -11.25
N ARG A 239 7.69 5.84 -11.80
CA ARG A 239 8.80 6.52 -11.10
C ARG A 239 8.31 7.33 -9.91
N MET A 240 7.28 8.15 -10.10
CA MET A 240 6.66 8.92 -9.01
C MET A 240 6.11 8.00 -7.91
N LEU A 241 5.40 6.92 -8.30
CA LEU A 241 4.84 5.97 -7.35
C LEU A 241 5.90 5.17 -6.60
N ASN A 242 7.06 4.89 -7.20
CA ASN A 242 8.15 4.19 -6.52
C ASN A 242 8.62 4.93 -5.26
N VAL A 243 8.75 6.25 -5.33
CA VAL A 243 9.13 7.09 -4.17
C VAL A 243 7.99 7.12 -3.15
N SER A 244 6.74 7.31 -3.61
CA SER A 244 5.56 7.31 -2.75
C SER A 244 5.35 5.96 -2.04
N PHE A 245 5.59 4.84 -2.72
CA PHE A 245 5.47 3.50 -2.15
C PHE A 245 6.54 3.26 -1.08
N ALA A 246 7.79 3.69 -1.28
CA ALA A 246 8.81 3.60 -0.27
C ALA A 246 8.39 4.29 1.04
N PHE A 247 7.76 5.46 0.95
CA PHE A 247 7.25 6.15 2.13
C PHE A 247 6.04 5.43 2.74
N SER A 248 5.04 5.08 1.95
CA SER A 248 3.80 4.48 2.45
C SER A 248 3.97 3.04 2.91
N PHE A 249 4.75 2.22 2.21
CA PHE A 249 4.96 0.81 2.55
C PHE A 249 6.08 0.60 3.56
N GLU A 250 7.12 1.41 3.56
CA GLU A 250 8.20 1.21 4.51
C GLU A 250 8.13 2.15 5.70
N PHE A 251 8.08 3.47 5.48
CA PHE A 251 8.08 4.42 6.60
C PHE A 251 6.84 4.25 7.49
N ILE A 252 5.64 4.31 6.89
CA ILE A 252 4.38 4.26 7.65
C ILE A 252 4.15 2.88 8.26
N ARG A 253 4.32 1.79 7.49
CA ARG A 253 4.07 0.44 8.01
C ARG A 253 5.10 -0.01 9.04
N SER A 254 6.33 0.46 8.97
CA SER A 254 7.33 0.24 10.03
C SER A 254 6.85 0.80 11.36
N ALA A 255 6.30 2.01 11.36
CA ALA A 255 5.71 2.61 12.57
C ALA A 255 4.47 1.82 13.05
N GLN A 256 3.57 1.43 12.14
CA GLN A 256 2.40 0.61 12.46
C GLN A 256 2.78 -0.76 13.04
N SER A 257 3.89 -1.34 12.57
CA SER A 257 4.44 -2.60 13.06
C SER A 257 4.84 -2.53 14.55
N GLN A 258 5.41 -1.39 15.00
CA GLN A 258 5.73 -1.17 16.42
C GLN A 258 4.48 -1.19 17.30
N LEU A 259 3.33 -0.82 16.76
CA LEU A 259 2.04 -0.89 17.44
C LEU A 259 1.37 -2.28 17.35
N GLY A 260 2.01 -3.25 16.66
CA GLY A 260 1.40 -4.54 16.34
C GLY A 260 0.09 -4.40 15.54
N SER A 261 -0.04 -3.35 14.73
CA SER A 261 -1.31 -2.99 14.09
C SER A 261 -1.08 -2.38 12.71
N VAL A 262 -0.40 -3.13 11.85
CA VAL A 262 -0.36 -2.82 10.43
C VAL A 262 -1.79 -2.92 9.89
N LEU A 263 -2.31 -1.86 9.30
CA LEU A 263 -3.72 -1.78 8.89
C LEU A 263 -4.05 -2.56 7.62
N CYS A 264 -3.05 -2.96 6.84
CA CYS A 264 -3.25 -3.72 5.61
C CYS A 264 -2.02 -4.57 5.28
N THR A 265 -2.22 -5.87 5.14
CA THR A 265 -1.25 -6.82 4.59
C THR A 265 -1.49 -6.89 3.07
N PRO A 266 -0.60 -6.31 2.22
CA PRO A 266 -0.89 -6.13 0.80
C PRO A 266 -0.99 -7.48 0.08
N GLY A 267 -1.94 -7.61 -0.86
CA GLY A 267 -2.12 -8.82 -1.64
C GLY A 267 -0.88 -9.26 -2.43
N ALA A 268 0.00 -8.32 -2.76
CA ALA A 268 1.25 -8.61 -3.46
C ALA A 268 2.24 -9.45 -2.62
N LEU A 269 2.22 -9.31 -1.26
CA LEU A 269 3.00 -10.15 -0.35
C LEU A 269 2.44 -10.05 1.06
N ALA A 270 1.75 -11.06 1.51
CA ALA A 270 1.23 -11.19 2.87
C ALA A 270 1.41 -12.61 3.40
N ALA A 271 1.58 -12.74 4.71
CA ALA A 271 1.60 -14.03 5.39
C ALA A 271 0.61 -14.04 6.54
N TYR A 272 -0.01 -15.21 6.76
CA TYR A 272 -1.05 -15.42 7.76
C TYR A 272 -0.76 -16.69 8.54
N ARG A 273 -0.83 -16.63 9.88
CA ARG A 273 -0.78 -17.82 10.72
C ARG A 273 -2.05 -18.67 10.51
N ARG A 274 -1.92 -19.97 10.45
CA ARG A 274 -3.01 -20.90 10.16
C ARG A 274 -4.23 -20.70 11.07
N ASP A 275 -4.04 -20.69 12.39
CA ASP A 275 -5.13 -20.51 13.36
C ASP A 275 -5.86 -19.17 13.14
N ALA A 276 -5.11 -18.07 13.01
CA ALA A 276 -5.67 -16.74 12.80
C ALA A 276 -6.45 -16.64 11.48
N LEU A 277 -5.97 -17.29 10.42
CA LEU A 277 -6.63 -17.31 9.12
C LEU A 277 -7.94 -18.12 9.18
N PHE A 278 -7.89 -19.37 9.66
CA PHE A 278 -9.05 -20.26 9.64
C PHE A 278 -10.15 -19.85 10.61
N ASN A 279 -9.82 -19.20 11.72
CA ASN A 279 -10.83 -18.64 12.65
C ASN A 279 -11.72 -17.56 12.03
N CYS A 280 -11.33 -16.95 10.92
CA CYS A 280 -12.14 -15.92 10.25
C CYS A 280 -12.38 -16.19 8.75
N LEU A 281 -11.94 -17.33 8.23
CA LEU A 281 -11.95 -17.61 6.78
C LEU A 281 -13.37 -17.61 6.19
N GLU A 282 -14.35 -18.19 6.90
CA GLU A 282 -15.75 -18.23 6.46
C GLU A 282 -16.39 -16.83 6.50
N ASP A 283 -16.21 -16.10 7.59
CA ASP A 283 -16.69 -14.72 7.71
C ASP A 283 -16.05 -13.81 6.65
N TRP A 284 -14.76 -14.01 6.38
CA TRP A 284 -14.04 -13.28 5.34
C TRP A 284 -14.61 -13.59 3.95
N MET A 285 -14.89 -14.86 3.64
CA MET A 285 -15.44 -15.25 2.34
C MET A 285 -16.84 -14.67 2.11
N HIS A 286 -17.67 -14.62 3.15
CA HIS A 286 -19.06 -14.18 3.09
C HIS A 286 -19.27 -12.74 3.55
N GLN A 287 -18.19 -11.94 3.65
CA GLN A 287 -18.28 -10.56 4.07
C GLN A 287 -19.23 -9.74 3.19
N THR A 288 -20.10 -8.98 3.83
CA THR A 288 -21.00 -8.03 3.18
C THR A 288 -20.78 -6.61 3.69
N PHE A 289 -21.14 -5.64 2.86
CA PHE A 289 -21.20 -4.23 3.22
C PHE A 289 -22.44 -3.59 2.62
N MET A 290 -23.30 -2.98 3.46
CA MET A 290 -24.59 -2.40 3.06
C MET A 290 -25.45 -3.39 2.23
N GLY A 291 -25.51 -4.65 2.66
CA GLY A 291 -26.29 -5.71 2.00
C GLY A 291 -25.66 -6.31 0.73
N GLN A 292 -24.54 -5.76 0.24
CA GLN A 292 -23.84 -6.26 -0.95
C GLN A 292 -22.62 -7.11 -0.57
N LYS A 293 -22.38 -8.22 -1.28
CA LYS A 293 -21.13 -9.00 -1.14
C LYS A 293 -19.93 -8.12 -1.48
N THR A 294 -18.82 -8.28 -0.75
CA THR A 294 -17.59 -7.53 -1.01
C THR A 294 -16.57 -8.37 -1.78
N ASP A 295 -16.25 -7.97 -3.02
CA ASP A 295 -15.31 -8.71 -3.86
C ASP A 295 -13.89 -8.13 -3.84
N ILE A 296 -13.74 -6.85 -3.46
CA ILE A 296 -12.47 -6.10 -3.46
C ILE A 296 -12.01 -5.75 -2.05
N GLY A 297 -10.68 -5.63 -1.86
CA GLY A 297 -10.06 -5.31 -0.57
C GLY A 297 -10.01 -6.49 0.38
N GLU A 298 -9.86 -7.67 -0.17
CA GLU A 298 -9.74 -8.95 0.50
C GLU A 298 -8.58 -8.98 1.52
N ASP A 299 -7.49 -8.32 1.20
CA ASP A 299 -6.28 -8.20 2.00
C ASP A 299 -6.50 -7.35 3.27
N ARG A 300 -7.15 -6.20 3.13
CA ARG A 300 -7.47 -5.35 4.26
C ARG A 300 -8.56 -5.94 5.15
N ALA A 301 -9.55 -6.60 4.55
CA ALA A 301 -10.60 -7.32 5.28
C ALA A 301 -10.00 -8.43 6.15
N MET A 302 -9.10 -9.26 5.60
CA MET A 302 -8.41 -10.31 6.34
C MET A 302 -7.59 -9.71 7.49
N THR A 303 -6.87 -8.62 7.23
CA THR A 303 -6.09 -7.90 8.24
C THR A 303 -6.97 -7.45 9.42
N ASN A 304 -8.13 -6.84 9.14
CA ASN A 304 -9.07 -6.39 10.17
C ASN A 304 -9.63 -7.55 11.00
N MET A 305 -9.98 -8.66 10.36
CA MET A 305 -10.52 -9.83 11.05
C MET A 305 -9.48 -10.48 11.96
N ILE A 306 -8.21 -10.50 11.55
CA ILE A 306 -7.10 -10.98 12.39
C ILE A 306 -6.83 -10.03 13.56
N LEU A 307 -6.85 -8.72 13.33
CA LEU A 307 -6.76 -7.73 14.41
C LEU A 307 -7.91 -7.86 15.43
N LYS A 308 -9.14 -8.10 14.95
CA LYS A 308 -10.33 -8.31 15.81
C LYS A 308 -10.17 -9.52 16.74
N GLN A 309 -9.42 -10.54 16.35
CA GLN A 309 -9.08 -11.69 17.21
C GLN A 309 -8.06 -11.37 18.31
N GLY A 310 -7.58 -10.12 18.40
CA GLY A 310 -6.56 -9.71 19.36
C GLY A 310 -5.13 -10.03 18.92
N LYS A 311 -4.93 -10.63 17.77
CA LYS A 311 -3.61 -10.94 17.23
C LYS A 311 -2.88 -9.68 16.76
N SER A 312 -1.55 -9.67 16.80
CA SER A 312 -0.73 -8.61 16.23
C SER A 312 -0.55 -8.78 14.71
N VAL A 313 -0.51 -7.66 14.00
CA VAL A 313 -0.14 -7.62 12.58
C VAL A 313 1.15 -6.81 12.45
N ARG A 314 2.19 -7.45 11.88
CA ARG A 314 3.55 -6.92 11.75
C ARG A 314 3.87 -6.56 10.30
N PHE A 315 4.98 -5.84 10.13
CA PHE A 315 5.57 -5.52 8.83
C PHE A 315 7.03 -5.98 8.83
N GLN A 316 7.50 -6.52 7.70
CA GLN A 316 8.89 -6.91 7.49
C GLN A 316 9.49 -6.11 6.32
N SER A 317 10.32 -5.12 6.63
CA SER A 317 10.93 -4.25 5.61
C SER A 317 11.93 -4.98 4.71
N ASN A 318 12.55 -6.06 5.22
CA ASN A 318 13.48 -6.90 4.50
C ASN A 318 12.82 -8.06 3.72
N ALA A 319 11.49 -8.24 3.83
CA ALA A 319 10.72 -9.16 2.99
C ALA A 319 10.20 -8.41 1.76
N VAL A 320 11.01 -8.32 0.71
CA VAL A 320 10.74 -7.48 -0.46
C VAL A 320 10.07 -8.24 -1.59
N VAL A 321 9.03 -7.64 -2.16
CA VAL A 321 8.37 -8.06 -3.40
C VAL A 321 8.36 -6.92 -4.41
N LEU A 322 8.62 -7.25 -5.67
CA LEU A 322 8.61 -6.34 -6.80
C LEU A 322 7.35 -6.60 -7.63
N THR A 323 6.50 -5.59 -7.81
CA THR A 323 5.25 -5.72 -8.57
C THR A 323 5.13 -4.64 -9.63
N ASN A 324 4.39 -4.94 -10.70
CA ASN A 324 4.08 -3.97 -11.74
C ASN A 324 2.94 -3.03 -11.29
N ILE A 325 3.06 -1.76 -11.63
CA ILE A 325 2.03 -0.77 -11.38
C ILE A 325 1.58 -0.11 -12.68
N PRO A 326 0.37 0.46 -12.73
CA PRO A 326 -0.15 1.10 -13.92
C PRO A 326 0.77 2.21 -14.48
N GLU A 327 1.00 2.19 -15.79
CA GLU A 327 1.79 3.19 -16.52
C GLU A 327 0.91 4.35 -17.03
N ARG A 328 -0.42 4.12 -17.15
CA ARG A 328 -1.39 5.08 -17.68
C ARG A 328 -2.33 5.59 -16.60
N TYR A 329 -2.68 6.86 -16.66
CA TYR A 329 -3.60 7.52 -15.72
C TYR A 329 -4.94 6.79 -15.56
N LYS A 330 -5.55 6.31 -16.66
CA LYS A 330 -6.82 5.58 -16.64
C LYS A 330 -6.81 4.35 -15.74
N ASN A 331 -5.73 3.60 -15.72
CA ASN A 331 -5.59 2.42 -14.87
C ASN A 331 -5.19 2.79 -13.44
N LEU A 332 -4.43 3.87 -13.29
CA LEU A 332 -4.00 4.37 -11.99
C LEU A 332 -5.17 4.84 -11.13
N TYR A 333 -6.05 5.74 -11.65
CA TYR A 333 -7.17 6.21 -10.84
C TYR A 333 -8.14 5.08 -10.49
N LYS A 334 -8.34 4.09 -11.38
CA LYS A 334 -9.13 2.89 -11.08
C LYS A 334 -8.54 2.08 -9.92
N MET A 335 -7.22 1.91 -9.90
CA MET A 335 -6.51 1.24 -8.80
C MET A 335 -6.71 2.00 -7.49
N PHE A 336 -6.56 3.32 -7.49
CA PHE A 336 -6.75 4.15 -6.27
C PHE A 336 -8.21 4.18 -5.80
N ILE A 337 -9.21 4.23 -6.70
CA ILE A 337 -10.63 4.13 -6.32
C ILE A 337 -10.90 2.79 -5.62
N ARG A 338 -10.38 1.69 -6.15
CA ARG A 338 -10.51 0.36 -5.54
C ARG A 338 -9.93 0.32 -4.13
N TRP A 339 -8.72 0.83 -3.96
CA TRP A 339 -8.05 0.89 -2.66
C TRP A 339 -8.81 1.78 -1.67
N GLU A 340 -9.27 2.94 -2.12
CA GLU A 340 -9.95 3.89 -1.25
C GLU A 340 -11.36 3.43 -0.86
N ARG A 341 -12.10 2.76 -1.75
CA ARG A 341 -13.37 2.08 -1.41
C ARG A 341 -13.16 1.01 -0.33
N SER A 342 -12.12 0.20 -0.47
CA SER A 342 -11.73 -0.77 0.56
C SER A 342 -11.37 -0.07 1.87
N ASN A 343 -10.61 1.02 1.82
CA ASN A 343 -10.24 1.80 3.00
C ASN A 343 -11.47 2.31 3.76
N VAL A 344 -12.43 2.90 3.06
CA VAL A 344 -13.67 3.41 3.67
C VAL A 344 -14.44 2.28 4.36
N ARG A 345 -14.69 1.17 3.67
CA ARG A 345 -15.41 0.01 4.22
C ARG A 345 -14.73 -0.55 5.47
N GLU A 346 -13.44 -0.80 5.36
CA GLU A 346 -12.70 -1.46 6.41
C GLU A 346 -12.42 -0.54 7.61
N ASN A 347 -12.41 0.78 7.45
CA ASN A 347 -12.41 1.71 8.57
C ASN A 347 -13.74 1.64 9.35
N ILE A 348 -14.88 1.55 8.66
CA ILE A 348 -16.19 1.35 9.30
C ILE A 348 -16.21 0.01 10.06
N LYS A 349 -15.73 -1.08 9.44
CA LYS A 349 -15.64 -2.39 10.10
C LYS A 349 -14.69 -2.37 11.29
N MET A 350 -13.54 -1.71 11.18
CA MET A 350 -12.59 -1.57 12.29
C MET A 350 -13.19 -0.78 13.47
N SER A 351 -14.01 0.24 13.21
CA SER A 351 -14.68 1.04 14.23
C SER A 351 -15.60 0.21 15.13
N GLN A 352 -16.15 -0.89 14.61
CA GLN A 352 -17.04 -1.77 15.36
C GLN A 352 -16.34 -2.52 16.52
N PHE A 353 -15.01 -2.68 16.46
CA PHE A 353 -14.27 -3.38 17.51
C PHE A 353 -13.10 -2.57 18.13
N ALA A 354 -12.53 -1.60 17.44
CA ALA A 354 -11.31 -0.92 17.86
C ALA A 354 -11.42 -0.24 19.22
N PHE A 355 -12.64 0.21 19.59
CA PHE A 355 -12.90 0.87 20.87
C PHE A 355 -13.30 -0.09 22.00
N SER A 356 -13.51 -1.38 21.71
CA SER A 356 -13.74 -2.43 22.68
C SER A 356 -12.45 -2.98 23.30
N ASN A 357 -12.57 -3.97 24.18
CA ASN A 357 -11.45 -4.72 24.79
C ASN A 357 -11.00 -5.91 23.93
N TYR A 358 -10.84 -5.76 22.61
CA TYR A 358 -10.59 -6.83 21.66
C TYR A 358 -9.21 -7.50 21.79
N ARG A 359 -8.22 -6.89 22.48
CA ARG A 359 -6.89 -7.48 22.71
C ARG A 359 -6.32 -7.11 24.09
N GLN A 360 -5.42 -7.95 24.59
CA GLN A 360 -4.74 -7.73 25.88
C GLN A 360 -3.68 -6.62 25.83
N GLY A 361 -2.99 -6.41 24.71
CA GLY A 361 -1.97 -5.35 24.55
C GLY A 361 -2.57 -3.94 24.42
N SER A 362 -1.68 -2.94 24.27
CA SER A 362 -2.08 -1.54 24.10
C SER A 362 -3.02 -1.36 22.91
N LYS A 363 -4.13 -0.68 23.12
CA LYS A 363 -5.17 -0.36 22.11
C LYS A 363 -5.06 1.09 21.62
N VAL A 364 -4.20 1.89 22.26
CA VAL A 364 -4.05 3.32 21.94
C VAL A 364 -3.53 3.51 20.52
N GLY A 365 -2.49 2.76 20.13
CA GLY A 365 -1.93 2.86 18.78
C GLY A 365 -2.95 2.61 17.66
N PRO A 366 -3.63 1.45 17.62
CA PRO A 366 -4.68 1.19 16.62
C PRO A 366 -5.79 2.25 16.60
N ARG A 367 -6.19 2.77 17.78
CA ARG A 367 -7.21 3.83 17.87
C ARG A 367 -6.73 5.14 17.25
N ILE A 368 -5.50 5.56 17.52
CA ILE A 368 -4.90 6.75 16.89
C ILE A 368 -4.81 6.57 15.37
N LEU A 369 -4.40 5.39 14.90
CA LEU A 369 -4.36 5.09 13.47
C LEU A 369 -5.76 5.19 12.83
N LEU A 370 -6.77 4.63 13.49
CA LEU A 370 -8.15 4.69 13.02
C LEU A 370 -8.71 6.11 13.03
N ILE A 371 -8.45 6.90 14.08
CA ILE A 371 -8.85 8.32 14.18
C ILE A 371 -8.24 9.11 13.01
N ASN A 372 -6.94 8.90 12.70
CA ASN A 372 -6.31 9.54 11.57
C ASN A 372 -6.99 9.19 10.22
N GLN A 373 -7.44 7.95 10.04
CA GLN A 373 -8.22 7.56 8.86
C GLN A 373 -9.60 8.23 8.82
N TRP A 374 -10.28 8.31 9.96
CA TRP A 374 -11.58 8.98 10.05
C TRP A 374 -11.50 10.48 9.78
N ILE A 375 -10.47 11.17 10.25
CA ILE A 375 -10.24 12.58 9.90
C ILE A 375 -10.17 12.75 8.37
N LYS A 376 -9.43 11.88 7.67
CA LYS A 376 -9.37 11.90 6.19
C LYS A 376 -10.75 11.75 5.54
N ILE A 377 -11.56 10.81 6.04
CA ILE A 377 -12.90 10.54 5.51
C ILE A 377 -13.88 11.68 5.84
N ALA A 378 -13.93 12.13 7.09
CA ALA A 378 -14.87 13.14 7.56
C ALA A 378 -14.65 14.50 6.89
N PHE A 379 -13.38 14.85 6.65
CA PHE A 379 -13.03 16.14 6.03
C PHE A 379 -12.90 16.07 4.49
N ALA A 380 -13.18 14.95 3.85
CA ALA A 380 -13.06 14.83 2.40
C ALA A 380 -13.99 15.79 1.64
N TYR A 381 -15.27 15.85 2.00
CA TYR A 381 -16.22 16.78 1.36
C TYR A 381 -16.06 18.23 1.84
N PRO A 382 -15.96 18.53 3.16
CA PRO A 382 -15.68 19.90 3.61
C PRO A 382 -14.42 20.50 2.96
N PHE A 383 -13.37 19.69 2.79
CA PHE A 383 -12.14 20.13 2.15
C PHE A 383 -12.36 20.50 0.67
N ILE A 384 -13.12 19.70 -0.09
CA ILE A 384 -13.42 20.03 -1.49
C ILE A 384 -14.26 21.29 -1.59
N LEU A 385 -15.28 21.46 -0.75
CA LEU A 385 -16.09 22.68 -0.74
C LEU A 385 -15.25 23.92 -0.44
N LEU A 386 -14.40 23.84 0.59
CA LEU A 386 -13.46 24.91 0.91
C LEU A 386 -12.49 25.19 -0.24
N MET A 387 -11.94 24.16 -0.86
CA MET A 387 -11.04 24.28 -2.00
C MET A 387 -11.72 25.00 -3.17
N LEU A 388 -12.94 24.60 -3.53
CA LEU A 388 -13.70 25.24 -4.62
C LEU A 388 -14.01 26.69 -4.31
N THR A 389 -14.40 26.99 -3.07
CA THR A 389 -14.65 28.37 -2.61
C THR A 389 -13.39 29.22 -2.73
N LEU A 390 -12.24 28.71 -2.27
CA LEU A 390 -10.97 29.44 -2.34
C LEU A 390 -10.47 29.61 -3.79
N ILE A 391 -10.69 28.66 -4.67
CA ILE A 391 -10.37 28.79 -6.10
C ILE A 391 -11.18 29.92 -6.74
N VAL A 392 -12.46 30.06 -6.38
CA VAL A 392 -13.33 31.08 -6.95
C VAL A 392 -13.02 32.48 -6.36
N LEU A 393 -12.88 32.59 -5.04
CA LEU A 393 -12.72 33.86 -4.36
C LEU A 393 -11.27 34.38 -4.34
N HIS A 394 -10.30 33.49 -4.19
CA HIS A 394 -8.88 33.83 -3.98
C HIS A 394 -7.94 32.87 -4.75
N PRO A 395 -8.03 32.79 -6.10
CA PRO A 395 -7.34 31.76 -6.91
C PRO A 395 -5.81 31.78 -6.74
N ILE A 396 -5.20 32.98 -6.75
CA ILE A 396 -3.74 33.09 -6.64
C ILE A 396 -3.27 32.70 -5.24
N LEU A 397 -3.97 33.14 -4.20
CA LEU A 397 -3.67 32.79 -2.81
C LEU A 397 -3.82 31.29 -2.56
N PHE A 398 -4.90 30.68 -3.07
CA PHE A 398 -5.12 29.24 -2.99
C PHE A 398 -4.01 28.46 -3.70
N LEU A 399 -3.68 28.84 -4.93
CA LEU A 399 -2.66 28.14 -5.72
C LEU A 399 -1.28 28.26 -5.06
N SER A 400 -0.87 29.48 -4.66
CA SER A 400 0.44 29.71 -4.03
C SER A 400 0.57 28.97 -2.69
N SER A 401 -0.45 29.04 -1.82
CA SER A 401 -0.42 28.33 -0.53
C SER A 401 -0.42 26.80 -0.68
N THR A 402 -1.15 26.27 -1.68
CA THR A 402 -1.15 24.83 -2.00
C THR A 402 0.22 24.37 -2.49
N LEU A 403 0.85 25.12 -3.40
CA LEU A 403 2.19 24.78 -3.93
C LEU A 403 3.27 24.86 -2.84
N VAL A 404 3.22 25.88 -1.97
CA VAL A 404 4.15 25.97 -0.82
C VAL A 404 3.91 24.84 0.17
N SER A 405 2.65 24.47 0.44
CA SER A 405 2.33 23.29 1.26
C SER A 405 2.90 22.00 0.67
N ILE A 406 2.81 21.82 -0.65
CA ILE A 406 3.44 20.70 -1.36
C ILE A 406 4.95 20.71 -1.14
N LEU A 407 5.63 21.86 -1.29
CA LEU A 407 7.07 21.96 -1.06
C LEU A 407 7.44 21.49 0.35
N VAL A 408 6.76 21.99 1.38
CA VAL A 408 7.06 21.70 2.78
C VAL A 408 6.79 20.22 3.11
N PHE A 409 5.57 19.73 2.86
CA PHE A 409 5.16 18.39 3.28
C PHE A 409 5.77 17.27 2.43
N SER A 410 6.11 17.51 1.17
CA SER A 410 6.79 16.52 0.33
C SER A 410 8.28 16.37 0.67
N SER A 411 8.87 17.35 1.37
CA SER A 411 10.27 17.27 1.80
C SER A 411 10.52 16.10 2.76
N ILE A 412 9.56 15.75 3.62
CA ILE A 412 9.71 14.65 4.56
C ILE A 412 9.89 13.28 3.86
N PRO A 413 8.96 12.84 2.99
CA PRO A 413 9.15 11.60 2.24
C PRO A 413 10.30 11.68 1.22
N ALA A 414 10.59 12.86 0.65
CA ALA A 414 11.74 13.03 -0.24
C ALA A 414 13.08 12.83 0.52
N LEU A 415 13.24 13.42 1.69
CA LEU A 415 14.42 13.24 2.54
C LEU A 415 14.55 11.79 3.02
N PHE A 416 13.44 11.15 3.38
CA PHE A 416 13.45 9.72 3.70
C PHE A 416 13.98 8.89 2.53
N TYR A 417 13.46 9.12 1.32
CA TYR A 417 13.90 8.39 0.14
C TYR A 417 15.36 8.70 -0.23
N ALA A 418 15.77 9.96 -0.14
CA ALA A 418 17.15 10.37 -0.38
C ALA A 418 18.14 9.69 0.56
N LYS A 419 17.77 9.53 1.84
CA LYS A 419 18.62 8.90 2.86
C LYS A 419 18.78 7.40 2.64
N TYR A 420 17.72 6.69 2.28
CA TYR A 420 17.73 5.21 2.26
C TYR A 420 17.86 4.62 0.85
N TYR A 421 17.67 5.41 -0.22
CA TYR A 421 17.65 4.91 -1.60
C TYR A 421 18.48 5.73 -2.56
N SER A 422 17.96 6.82 -3.09
CA SER A 422 18.62 7.63 -4.11
C SER A 422 18.28 9.11 -3.96
N LYS A 423 19.33 9.96 -3.88
CA LYS A 423 19.16 11.42 -3.80
C LYS A 423 18.46 11.99 -5.05
N GLY A 424 18.88 11.56 -6.25
CA GLY A 424 18.28 12.05 -7.51
C GLY A 424 16.84 11.61 -7.69
N GLU A 425 16.53 10.34 -7.42
CA GLU A 425 15.16 9.82 -7.55
C GLU A 425 14.20 10.40 -6.50
N SER A 426 14.69 10.88 -5.35
CA SER A 426 13.86 11.48 -4.31
C SER A 426 13.07 12.71 -4.79
N LEU A 427 13.59 13.43 -5.79
CA LEU A 427 12.94 14.61 -6.37
C LEU A 427 11.58 14.28 -7.04
N TRP A 428 11.38 13.03 -7.47
CA TRP A 428 10.09 12.58 -7.97
C TRP A 428 8.96 12.66 -6.95
N MET A 429 9.28 12.81 -5.67
CA MET A 429 8.25 13.00 -4.63
C MET A 429 7.50 14.32 -4.80
N TYR A 430 8.17 15.39 -5.17
CA TYR A 430 7.54 16.68 -5.44
C TYR A 430 6.64 16.61 -6.67
N CYS A 431 7.11 15.95 -7.74
CA CYS A 431 6.30 15.71 -8.94
C CYS A 431 5.07 14.84 -8.61
N TYR A 432 5.23 13.80 -7.79
CA TYR A 432 4.12 12.98 -7.33
C TYR A 432 3.08 13.78 -6.54
N SER A 433 3.53 14.64 -5.63
CA SER A 433 2.62 15.43 -4.80
C SER A 433 1.84 16.45 -5.62
N LEU A 434 2.48 17.11 -6.60
CA LEU A 434 1.79 17.96 -7.57
C LEU A 434 0.74 17.16 -8.34
N PHE A 435 1.14 16.03 -8.93
CA PHE A 435 0.25 15.17 -9.69
C PHE A 435 -0.92 14.67 -8.84
N TYR A 436 -0.67 14.17 -7.63
CA TYR A 436 -1.70 13.66 -6.73
C TYR A 436 -2.68 14.76 -6.33
N THR A 437 -2.19 15.93 -5.92
CA THR A 437 -3.01 17.04 -5.44
C THR A 437 -3.96 17.56 -6.53
N PHE A 438 -3.50 17.71 -7.77
CA PHE A 438 -4.33 18.32 -8.84
C PHE A 438 -5.07 17.31 -9.72
N SER A 439 -4.63 16.03 -9.75
CA SER A 439 -5.24 15.03 -10.64
C SER A 439 -6.07 13.97 -9.91
N LEU A 440 -5.82 13.73 -8.60
CA LEU A 440 -6.41 12.61 -7.87
C LEU A 440 -7.18 13.03 -6.61
N PHE A 441 -7.35 14.34 -6.33
CA PHE A 441 -8.04 14.88 -5.16
C PHE A 441 -9.50 14.39 -5.02
N TRP A 442 -10.17 14.13 -6.13
CA TRP A 442 -11.57 13.69 -6.21
C TRP A 442 -11.79 12.22 -5.80
N ILE A 443 -10.71 11.42 -5.73
CA ILE A 443 -10.82 9.96 -5.51
C ILE A 443 -11.43 9.63 -4.15
N THR A 444 -10.97 10.27 -3.07
CA THR A 444 -11.49 9.98 -1.72
C THR A 444 -12.99 10.30 -1.60
N PRO A 445 -13.51 11.48 -1.98
CA PRO A 445 -14.95 11.73 -1.97
C PRO A 445 -15.74 10.77 -2.86
N TYR A 446 -15.25 10.49 -4.07
CA TYR A 446 -15.89 9.54 -4.96
C TYR A 446 -15.94 8.13 -4.37
N ALA A 447 -14.87 7.69 -3.71
CA ALA A 447 -14.82 6.39 -3.05
C ALA A 447 -15.78 6.30 -1.86
N ILE A 448 -15.94 7.38 -1.08
CA ILE A 448 -16.93 7.46 0.01
C ILE A 448 -18.35 7.28 -0.55
N ALA A 449 -18.72 8.07 -1.57
CA ALA A 449 -20.04 8.00 -2.20
C ALA A 449 -20.32 6.65 -2.87
N THR A 450 -19.29 5.90 -3.24
CA THR A 450 -19.41 4.65 -3.98
C THR A 450 -18.81 3.44 -3.24
N ALA A 451 -18.67 3.52 -1.91
CA ALA A 451 -18.04 2.47 -1.11
C ALA A 451 -18.78 1.12 -1.17
N SER A 452 -20.10 1.12 -1.42
CA SER A 452 -20.91 -0.09 -1.59
C SER A 452 -20.74 -0.75 -2.97
N ARG A 453 -20.19 -0.04 -3.97
CA ARG A 453 -20.04 -0.61 -5.32
C ARG A 453 -18.91 -1.64 -5.35
N ASN A 454 -19.18 -2.78 -5.98
CA ASN A 454 -18.24 -3.87 -6.22
C ASN A 454 -17.63 -3.81 -7.63
N GLY A 455 -16.72 -4.74 -7.91
CA GLY A 455 -16.10 -4.97 -9.19
C GLY A 455 -14.64 -4.51 -9.28
N TRP A 456 -13.84 -5.32 -9.96
CA TRP A 456 -12.47 -5.01 -10.35
C TRP A 456 -12.48 -3.98 -11.48
N LEU A 457 -12.27 -2.71 -11.16
CA LEU A 457 -12.29 -1.61 -12.15
C LEU A 457 -11.18 -1.72 -13.19
N THR A 458 -10.13 -2.49 -12.90
CA THR A 458 -8.97 -2.68 -13.78
C THR A 458 -9.06 -3.93 -14.66
N ARG A 459 -9.99 -4.86 -14.34
CA ARG A 459 -10.23 -6.12 -15.07
C ARG A 459 -11.74 -6.34 -15.18
N GLU A 460 -12.22 -6.75 -16.33
CA GLU A 460 -13.64 -7.04 -16.52
C GLU A 460 -14.03 -8.31 -15.79
N LEU A 461 -14.83 -8.18 -14.73
CA LEU A 461 -15.56 -9.31 -14.16
C LEU A 461 -16.84 -9.53 -14.96
N PRO A 462 -17.28 -10.78 -15.18
CA PRO A 462 -18.62 -11.04 -15.72
C PRO A 462 -19.65 -10.34 -14.83
N LYS A 463 -20.59 -9.63 -15.44
CA LYS A 463 -21.75 -9.08 -14.70
C LYS A 463 -22.46 -10.26 -14.03
N ALA A 464 -22.72 -10.17 -12.73
CA ALA A 464 -23.55 -11.13 -12.04
C ALA A 464 -24.92 -11.13 -12.75
N SER A 465 -25.27 -12.27 -13.35
CA SER A 465 -26.62 -12.54 -13.88
C SER A 465 -27.57 -12.75 -12.73
#